data_af3095f8dd313aa3e6c5bf4610c9f461
#
_entry.id   af3095f8dd313aa3e6c5bf4610c9f461
#
_cell.length_a   1.000
_cell.length_b   1.000
_cell.length_c   1.000
_cell.angle_alpha   90.00
_cell.angle_beta   90.00
_cell.angle_gamma   90.00
#
_symmetry.space_group_name_H-M   'P 1'
#
loop_
_entity.id
_entity.type
_entity.pdbx_description
1 polymer ?
#
loop_
_entity_poly.entity_id
_entity_poly.type
_entity_poly.pdbx_seq_one_letter_code
_entity_poly.pdbx_strand_id
1 'polypeptide(L)'
;MKQIVSELSNEQTLGQMCHKRLCGEPLPSQPAIKTIVELCRTILFPGYFGSDDVNTYNIEYLIGLKCEELRKLLINQITAGLVLSVACRQRTDYRKLEHEAEDRAMQFISQLPEMRRILQTDVCAIYRGDPAAESHEEVIYCYPSIRAITNYRIAHALLELKVPVIPRMISELAHSETGIDIHPGATIGEYFAIDHGTGIVIGATSIIGNNVKLYQGVTLGAKSFDYDENNNPIKGIPRHPIIGDNVIIYSNTSVLGRITIGKNAVIGGNIWVTEDVSENEKLTQAKANNILRFKQDI
;
A
#
# COMPACT_ATOMS: atom_id res chain seq x y z
N MET A 1 -24.15 -24.55 -26.44
CA MET A 1 -24.37 -24.09 -25.05
C MET A 1 -24.20 -25.23 -24.01
N LYS A 2 -24.98 -26.35 -24.06
CA LYS A 2 -24.87 -27.45 -23.08
C LYS A 2 -23.46 -28.03 -22.97
N GLN A 3 -22.78 -28.27 -24.09
CA GLN A 3 -21.41 -28.78 -24.12
C GLN A 3 -20.43 -27.81 -23.46
N ILE A 4 -20.51 -26.50 -23.77
CA ILE A 4 -19.67 -25.44 -23.17
C ILE A 4 -19.87 -25.38 -21.66
N VAL A 5 -21.12 -25.44 -21.19
CA VAL A 5 -21.43 -25.44 -19.75
C VAL A 5 -20.85 -26.70 -19.09
N SER A 6 -20.97 -27.85 -19.71
CA SER A 6 -20.41 -29.11 -19.19
C SER A 6 -18.87 -29.05 -19.09
N GLU A 7 -18.20 -28.50 -20.09
CA GLU A 7 -16.74 -28.32 -20.09
C GLU A 7 -16.29 -27.32 -19.00
N LEU A 8 -16.99 -26.17 -18.88
CA LEU A 8 -16.70 -25.15 -17.86
C LEU A 8 -16.97 -25.60 -16.43
N SER A 9 -17.91 -26.54 -16.24
CA SER A 9 -18.25 -27.08 -14.92
C SER A 9 -17.48 -28.36 -14.55
N ASN A 10 -16.60 -28.84 -15.43
CA ASN A 10 -15.82 -30.04 -15.19
C ASN A 10 -14.82 -29.83 -14.06
N GLU A 11 -14.81 -30.72 -13.06
CA GLU A 11 -13.92 -30.59 -11.89
C GLU A 11 -12.43 -30.60 -12.25
N GLN A 12 -12.03 -31.29 -13.31
CA GLN A 12 -10.63 -31.34 -13.76
C GLN A 12 -10.19 -29.99 -14.36
N THR A 13 -11.10 -29.28 -15.06
CA THR A 13 -10.82 -27.98 -15.65
C THR A 13 -10.98 -26.85 -14.64
N LEU A 14 -11.87 -26.97 -13.66
CA LEU A 14 -12.02 -26.00 -12.57
C LEU A 14 -10.77 -25.96 -11.68
N GLY A 15 -10.21 -27.11 -11.31
CA GLY A 15 -9.00 -27.22 -10.49
C GLY A 15 -8.98 -26.24 -9.32
N GLN A 16 -7.93 -25.41 -9.23
CA GLN A 16 -7.77 -24.37 -8.19
C GLN A 16 -8.57 -23.08 -8.48
N MET A 17 -9.19 -22.96 -9.64
CA MET A 17 -9.94 -21.76 -10.05
C MET A 17 -11.34 -21.70 -9.42
N CYS A 18 -11.81 -22.79 -8.80
CA CYS A 18 -13.09 -22.86 -8.13
C CYS A 18 -12.92 -22.93 -6.61
N HIS A 19 -13.36 -21.87 -5.92
CA HIS A 19 -13.48 -21.90 -4.47
C HIS A 19 -14.84 -22.51 -4.07
N LYS A 20 -14.81 -23.78 -3.61
CA LYS A 20 -16.03 -24.47 -3.14
C LYS A 20 -16.41 -23.94 -1.76
N ARG A 21 -17.43 -23.07 -1.71
CA ARG A 21 -17.98 -22.52 -0.46
C ARG A 21 -18.86 -23.54 0.24
N LEU A 22 -18.73 -23.65 1.56
CA LEU A 22 -19.79 -24.17 2.39
C LEU A 22 -20.92 -23.12 2.47
N CYS A 23 -22.20 -23.59 2.57
CA CYS A 23 -23.33 -22.66 2.60
C CYS A 23 -23.19 -21.65 3.76
N GLY A 24 -23.24 -20.39 3.46
CA GLY A 24 -23.13 -19.30 4.45
C GLY A 24 -21.71 -18.76 4.72
N GLU A 25 -20.67 -19.33 4.13
CA GLU A 25 -19.29 -18.81 4.31
C GLU A 25 -19.12 -17.43 3.71
N PRO A 26 -18.63 -16.43 4.49
CA PRO A 26 -18.34 -15.12 3.95
C PRO A 26 -17.08 -15.16 3.06
N LEU A 27 -17.07 -14.36 2.01
CA LEU A 27 -15.87 -14.10 1.21
C LEU A 27 -15.51 -12.61 1.28
N PRO A 28 -14.22 -12.25 1.15
CA PRO A 28 -13.81 -10.87 1.01
C PRO A 28 -14.55 -10.19 -0.13
N SER A 29 -15.03 -8.98 0.12
CA SER A 29 -15.86 -8.20 -0.81
C SER A 29 -15.18 -6.90 -1.18
N GLN A 30 -14.86 -6.70 -2.46
CA GLN A 30 -14.28 -5.45 -2.93
C GLN A 30 -15.12 -4.20 -2.60
N PRO A 31 -16.46 -4.20 -2.78
CA PRO A 31 -17.29 -3.08 -2.35
C PRO A 31 -17.18 -2.79 -0.85
N ALA A 32 -17.16 -3.84 0.00
CA ALA A 32 -17.01 -3.65 1.45
C ALA A 32 -15.62 -3.08 1.81
N ILE A 33 -14.56 -3.54 1.14
CA ILE A 33 -13.20 -2.99 1.33
C ILE A 33 -13.15 -1.52 0.94
N LYS A 34 -13.76 -1.14 -0.17
CA LYS A 34 -13.86 0.28 -0.55
C LYS A 34 -14.57 1.10 0.51
N THR A 35 -15.68 0.60 1.06
CA THR A 35 -16.41 1.27 2.16
C THR A 35 -15.55 1.39 3.42
N ILE A 36 -14.79 0.34 3.80
CA ILE A 36 -13.86 0.38 4.93
C ILE A 36 -12.83 1.50 4.74
N VAL A 37 -12.21 1.60 3.57
CA VAL A 37 -11.22 2.65 3.27
C VAL A 37 -11.86 4.04 3.36
N GLU A 38 -13.06 4.24 2.81
CA GLU A 38 -13.75 5.54 2.89
C GLU A 38 -14.16 5.90 4.33
N LEU A 39 -14.60 4.94 5.13
CA LEU A 39 -14.85 5.17 6.56
C LEU A 39 -13.57 5.56 7.31
N CYS A 40 -12.46 4.86 7.05
CA CYS A 40 -11.17 5.24 7.61
C CYS A 40 -10.79 6.67 7.22
N ARG A 41 -10.96 7.06 5.96
CA ARG A 41 -10.67 8.42 5.51
C ARG A 41 -11.57 9.45 6.19
N THR A 42 -12.85 9.18 6.34
CA THR A 42 -13.79 10.07 7.04
C THR A 42 -13.40 10.24 8.52
N ILE A 43 -12.92 9.16 9.17
CA ILE A 43 -12.45 9.21 10.55
C ILE A 43 -11.12 9.95 10.65
N LEU A 44 -10.16 9.66 9.77
CA LEU A 44 -8.80 10.19 9.81
C LEU A 44 -8.74 11.68 9.41
N PHE A 45 -9.59 12.12 8.49
CA PHE A 45 -9.71 13.49 7.98
C PHE A 45 -11.16 14.00 8.14
N PRO A 46 -11.62 14.24 9.38
CA PRO A 46 -12.99 14.64 9.64
C PRO A 46 -13.31 15.99 8.98
N GLY A 47 -14.47 16.07 8.33
CA GLY A 47 -14.91 17.24 7.59
C GLY A 47 -14.37 17.36 6.16
N TYR A 48 -13.36 16.57 5.79
CA TYR A 48 -12.87 16.53 4.39
C TYR A 48 -13.61 15.49 3.55
N PHE A 49 -14.01 14.37 4.14
CA PHE A 49 -14.64 13.26 3.43
C PHE A 49 -15.95 12.87 4.13
N GLY A 50 -16.89 12.30 3.34
CA GLY A 50 -18.23 11.99 3.81
C GLY A 50 -19.21 13.12 3.51
N SER A 51 -20.47 12.91 3.90
CA SER A 51 -21.57 13.84 3.65
C SER A 51 -22.04 14.58 4.90
N ASP A 52 -21.39 14.35 6.05
CA ASP A 52 -21.81 14.89 7.32
C ASP A 52 -21.24 16.31 7.54
N ASP A 53 -22.07 17.23 8.01
CA ASP A 53 -21.63 18.56 8.46
C ASP A 53 -20.90 18.44 9.79
N VAL A 54 -19.57 18.35 9.75
CA VAL A 54 -18.73 18.20 10.94
C VAL A 54 -18.46 19.57 11.56
N ASN A 55 -18.76 19.67 12.87
CA ASN A 55 -18.46 20.86 13.68
C ASN A 55 -18.03 20.45 15.10
N THR A 56 -17.63 21.44 15.89
CA THR A 56 -17.11 21.21 17.25
C THR A 56 -18.09 20.55 18.22
N TYR A 57 -19.41 20.65 17.96
CA TYR A 57 -20.42 20.09 18.83
C TYR A 57 -20.80 18.64 18.51
N ASN A 58 -20.60 18.22 17.25
CA ASN A 58 -21.03 16.89 16.77
C ASN A 58 -19.89 15.94 16.41
N ILE A 59 -18.64 16.42 16.31
CA ILE A 59 -17.49 15.65 15.84
C ILE A 59 -17.26 14.35 16.62
N GLU A 60 -17.38 14.41 17.96
CA GLU A 60 -17.19 13.22 18.81
C GLU A 60 -18.25 12.16 18.52
N TYR A 61 -19.51 12.58 18.42
CA TYR A 61 -20.62 11.69 18.09
C TYR A 61 -20.48 11.08 16.70
N LEU A 62 -20.14 11.89 15.68
CA LEU A 62 -19.97 11.42 14.31
C LEU A 62 -18.80 10.44 14.20
N ILE A 63 -17.66 10.73 14.82
CA ILE A 63 -16.52 9.79 14.87
C ILE A 63 -16.95 8.48 15.52
N GLY A 64 -17.68 8.53 16.65
CA GLY A 64 -18.17 7.34 17.33
C GLY A 64 -19.05 6.47 16.45
N LEU A 65 -19.99 7.07 15.72
CA LEU A 65 -20.84 6.36 14.75
C LEU A 65 -20.02 5.70 13.63
N LYS A 66 -19.07 6.43 13.04
CA LYS A 66 -18.22 5.90 11.96
C LYS A 66 -17.29 4.80 12.45
N CYS A 67 -16.78 4.89 13.67
CA CYS A 67 -15.99 3.81 14.29
C CYS A 67 -16.82 2.54 14.50
N GLU A 68 -18.07 2.66 14.92
CA GLU A 68 -18.95 1.49 15.11
C GLU A 68 -19.36 0.86 13.76
N GLU A 69 -19.60 1.67 12.73
CA GLU A 69 -19.85 1.18 11.37
C GLU A 69 -18.61 0.46 10.82
N LEU A 70 -17.43 1.06 10.99
CA LEU A 70 -16.15 0.50 10.60
C LEU A 70 -15.88 -0.83 11.32
N ARG A 71 -16.13 -0.91 12.63
CA ARG A 71 -15.96 -2.13 13.43
C ARG A 71 -16.75 -3.29 12.86
N LYS A 72 -18.02 -3.09 12.56
CA LYS A 72 -18.90 -4.13 11.99
C LYS A 72 -18.39 -4.64 10.64
N LEU A 73 -17.99 -3.73 9.75
CA LEU A 73 -17.46 -4.10 8.44
C LEU A 73 -16.11 -4.81 8.55
N LEU A 74 -15.22 -4.34 9.43
CA LEU A 74 -13.93 -4.99 9.67
C LEU A 74 -14.12 -6.42 10.19
N ILE A 75 -14.96 -6.64 11.18
CA ILE A 75 -15.23 -7.99 11.70
C ILE A 75 -15.65 -8.91 10.57
N ASN A 76 -16.62 -8.49 9.76
CA ASN A 76 -17.11 -9.31 8.64
C ASN A 76 -16.03 -9.61 7.61
N GLN A 77 -15.22 -8.62 7.22
CA GLN A 77 -14.20 -8.80 6.19
C GLN A 77 -12.98 -9.55 6.71
N ILE A 78 -12.56 -9.31 7.95
CA ILE A 78 -11.47 -10.07 8.60
C ILE A 78 -11.89 -11.53 8.76
N THR A 79 -13.12 -11.82 9.22
CA THR A 79 -13.65 -13.18 9.28
C THR A 79 -13.61 -13.84 7.90
N ALA A 80 -14.04 -13.15 6.85
CA ALA A 80 -13.97 -13.63 5.49
C ALA A 80 -12.56 -13.97 5.03
N GLY A 81 -11.58 -13.11 5.35
CA GLY A 81 -10.16 -13.33 5.08
C GLY A 81 -9.60 -14.54 5.83
N LEU A 82 -9.94 -14.67 7.12
CA LEU A 82 -9.54 -15.81 7.96
C LEU A 82 -10.10 -17.13 7.42
N VAL A 83 -11.38 -17.17 7.07
CA VAL A 83 -12.03 -18.33 6.45
C VAL A 83 -11.31 -18.73 5.18
N LEU A 84 -11.03 -17.78 4.29
CA LEU A 84 -10.33 -18.04 3.03
C LEU A 84 -8.93 -18.65 3.26
N SER A 85 -8.22 -18.24 4.32
CA SER A 85 -6.89 -18.74 4.65
C SER A 85 -6.91 -20.16 5.25
N VAL A 86 -8.00 -20.56 5.89
CA VAL A 86 -8.15 -21.87 6.59
C VAL A 86 -8.89 -22.90 5.73
N ALA A 87 -9.66 -22.48 4.73
CA ALA A 87 -10.55 -23.33 3.93
C ALA A 87 -9.87 -24.54 3.25
N CYS A 88 -8.55 -24.58 3.18
CA CYS A 88 -7.81 -25.75 2.70
C CYS A 88 -7.56 -26.82 3.78
N ARG A 89 -7.92 -26.63 5.04
CA ARG A 89 -7.35 -27.46 6.11
C ARG A 89 -8.26 -28.17 7.08
N GLN A 90 -9.49 -27.73 7.43
CA GLN A 90 -10.39 -28.48 8.36
C GLN A 90 -11.75 -27.79 8.60
N ARG A 91 -12.73 -28.51 9.22
CA ARG A 91 -13.95 -27.94 9.83
C ARG A 91 -13.55 -26.87 10.84
N THR A 92 -13.70 -25.62 10.48
CA THR A 92 -13.29 -24.48 11.30
C THR A 92 -14.47 -24.06 12.18
N ASP A 93 -14.17 -23.79 13.45
CA ASP A 93 -15.13 -23.16 14.37
C ASP A 93 -15.29 -21.68 14.00
N TYR A 94 -16.38 -21.36 13.31
CA TYR A 94 -16.72 -20.01 12.87
C TYR A 94 -16.74 -18.99 14.02
N ARG A 95 -17.25 -19.39 15.18
CA ARG A 95 -17.31 -18.50 16.36
C ARG A 95 -15.93 -18.08 16.84
N LYS A 96 -14.97 -18.99 16.75
CA LYS A 96 -13.57 -18.67 17.10
C LYS A 96 -12.96 -17.67 16.13
N LEU A 97 -13.22 -17.83 14.82
CA LEU A 97 -12.72 -16.88 13.81
C LEU A 97 -13.39 -15.52 13.94
N GLU A 98 -14.67 -15.46 14.25
CA GLU A 98 -15.39 -14.21 14.46
C GLU A 98 -14.87 -13.47 15.69
N HIS A 99 -14.60 -14.16 16.79
CA HIS A 99 -13.99 -13.57 17.98
C HIS A 99 -12.56 -13.05 17.70
N GLU A 100 -11.74 -13.83 16.98
CA GLU A 100 -10.42 -13.40 16.54
C GLU A 100 -10.50 -12.17 15.60
N ALA A 101 -11.49 -12.13 14.73
CA ALA A 101 -11.72 -10.97 13.85
C ALA A 101 -12.15 -9.72 14.65
N GLU A 102 -12.97 -9.90 15.69
CA GLU A 102 -13.37 -8.81 16.59
C GLU A 102 -12.18 -8.22 17.33
N ASP A 103 -11.31 -9.07 17.90
CA ASP A 103 -10.08 -8.63 18.57
C ASP A 103 -9.18 -7.83 17.64
N ARG A 104 -8.96 -8.31 16.40
CA ARG A 104 -8.14 -7.61 15.39
C ARG A 104 -8.78 -6.31 14.93
N ALA A 105 -10.10 -6.28 14.75
CA ALA A 105 -10.83 -5.06 14.40
C ALA A 105 -10.69 -3.98 15.48
N MET A 106 -10.82 -4.36 16.76
CA MET A 106 -10.64 -3.44 17.86
C MET A 106 -9.18 -2.96 18.00
N GLN A 107 -8.19 -3.84 17.83
CA GLN A 107 -6.78 -3.46 17.78
C GLN A 107 -6.49 -2.48 16.63
N PHE A 108 -7.07 -2.69 15.45
CA PHE A 108 -6.93 -1.75 14.33
C PHE A 108 -7.54 -0.38 14.65
N ILE A 109 -8.77 -0.35 15.18
CA ILE A 109 -9.44 0.91 15.53
C ILE A 109 -8.65 1.68 16.58
N SER A 110 -8.04 0.99 17.55
CA SER A 110 -7.20 1.62 18.58
C SER A 110 -5.94 2.30 18.02
N GLN A 111 -5.50 1.96 16.79
CA GLN A 111 -4.35 2.56 16.11
C GLN A 111 -4.73 3.81 15.29
N LEU A 112 -6.01 4.08 15.04
CA LEU A 112 -6.45 5.22 14.21
C LEU A 112 -5.97 6.59 14.72
N PRO A 113 -5.91 6.88 16.04
CA PRO A 113 -5.37 8.15 16.51
C PRO A 113 -3.89 8.35 16.11
N GLU A 114 -3.06 7.34 16.27
CA GLU A 114 -1.65 7.40 15.87
C GLU A 114 -1.49 7.45 14.35
N MET A 115 -2.28 6.69 13.62
CA MET A 115 -2.31 6.75 12.15
C MET A 115 -2.65 8.16 11.65
N ARG A 116 -3.62 8.85 12.29
CA ARG A 116 -3.94 10.26 11.98
C ARG A 116 -2.74 11.16 12.22
N ARG A 117 -2.04 11.00 13.35
CA ARG A 117 -0.85 11.78 13.67
C ARG A 117 0.23 11.62 12.60
N ILE A 118 0.50 10.39 12.17
CA ILE A 118 1.49 10.12 11.13
C ILE A 118 1.04 10.69 9.78
N LEU A 119 -0.22 10.52 9.39
CA LEU A 119 -0.74 11.10 8.14
C LEU A 119 -0.66 12.63 8.12
N GLN A 120 -0.81 13.29 9.27
CA GLN A 120 -0.60 14.73 9.38
C GLN A 120 0.85 15.11 9.04
N THR A 121 1.83 14.30 9.45
CA THR A 121 3.24 14.52 9.06
C THR A 121 3.46 14.34 7.57
N ASP A 122 2.78 13.35 6.95
CA ASP A 122 2.87 13.11 5.50
C ASP A 122 2.26 14.27 4.70
N VAL A 123 1.09 14.78 5.11
CA VAL A 123 0.48 15.97 4.52
C VAL A 123 1.42 17.19 4.62
N CYS A 124 2.03 17.41 5.79
CA CYS A 124 3.00 18.48 5.99
C CYS A 124 4.23 18.33 5.09
N ALA A 125 4.73 17.10 4.90
CA ALA A 125 5.90 16.85 4.05
C ALA A 125 5.60 17.12 2.58
N ILE A 126 4.41 16.72 2.09
CA ILE A 126 3.97 16.99 0.73
C ILE A 126 3.82 18.48 0.52
N TYR A 127 3.10 19.19 1.40
CA TYR A 127 2.89 20.63 1.33
C TYR A 127 4.23 21.41 1.29
N ARG A 128 5.18 21.05 2.15
CA ARG A 128 6.51 21.70 2.20
C ARG A 128 7.39 21.35 1.01
N GLY A 129 7.17 20.15 0.44
CA GLY A 129 8.00 19.62 -0.63
C GLY A 129 7.56 20.03 -2.03
N ASP A 130 6.35 20.57 -2.19
CA ASP A 130 5.79 20.96 -3.48
C ASP A 130 5.51 22.48 -3.50
N PRO A 131 6.31 23.27 -4.26
CA PRO A 131 6.06 24.71 -4.40
C PRO A 131 4.72 25.08 -5.01
N ALA A 132 4.04 24.15 -5.67
CA ALA A 132 2.73 24.37 -6.29
C ALA A 132 1.56 24.17 -5.31
N ALA A 133 1.80 23.56 -4.14
CA ALA A 133 0.76 23.33 -3.15
C ALA A 133 0.42 24.64 -2.41
N GLU A 134 -0.82 25.09 -2.50
CA GLU A 134 -1.27 26.34 -1.88
C GLU A 134 -1.68 26.14 -0.40
N SER A 135 -2.18 24.95 -0.04
CA SER A 135 -2.63 24.66 1.32
C SER A 135 -2.60 23.17 1.68
N HIS A 136 -2.69 22.85 2.98
CA HIS A 136 -2.85 21.45 3.44
C HIS A 136 -4.17 20.85 2.97
N GLU A 137 -5.22 21.66 2.88
CA GLU A 137 -6.55 21.27 2.39
C GLU A 137 -6.48 20.80 0.94
N GLU A 138 -5.75 21.53 0.09
CA GLU A 138 -5.51 21.15 -1.29
C GLU A 138 -4.78 19.78 -1.37
N VAL A 139 -3.74 19.59 -0.57
CA VAL A 139 -3.02 18.31 -0.51
C VAL A 139 -3.96 17.17 -0.13
N ILE A 140 -4.83 17.36 0.87
CA ILE A 140 -5.76 16.33 1.34
C ILE A 140 -6.82 16.01 0.27
N TYR A 141 -7.37 17.00 -0.42
CA TYR A 141 -8.45 16.82 -1.40
C TYR A 141 -7.94 16.34 -2.76
N CYS A 142 -6.81 16.87 -3.24
CA CYS A 142 -6.44 16.80 -4.65
C CYS A 142 -5.31 15.82 -4.95
N TYR A 143 -4.42 15.57 -3.99
CA TYR A 143 -3.20 14.80 -4.27
C TYR A 143 -3.43 13.29 -4.23
N PRO A 144 -3.20 12.56 -5.37
CA PRO A 144 -3.30 11.10 -5.39
C PRO A 144 -2.36 10.42 -4.40
N SER A 145 -1.23 11.05 -4.09
CA SER A 145 -0.24 10.54 -3.14
C SER A 145 -0.81 10.36 -1.74
N ILE A 146 -1.62 11.31 -1.24
CA ILE A 146 -2.29 11.16 0.07
C ILE A 146 -3.30 10.00 0.04
N ARG A 147 -3.98 9.78 -1.08
CA ARG A 147 -4.87 8.61 -1.25
C ARG A 147 -4.07 7.31 -1.11
N ALA A 148 -2.95 7.20 -1.83
CA ALA A 148 -2.10 6.01 -1.82
C ALA A 148 -1.45 5.78 -0.44
N ILE A 149 -0.89 6.82 0.20
CA ILE A 149 -0.26 6.72 1.51
C ILE A 149 -1.28 6.34 2.59
N THR A 150 -2.48 6.92 2.56
CA THR A 150 -3.56 6.57 3.51
C THR A 150 -3.94 5.10 3.40
N ASN A 151 -4.17 4.61 2.18
CA ASN A 151 -4.49 3.20 1.94
C ASN A 151 -3.33 2.28 2.37
N TYR A 152 -2.08 2.67 2.09
CA TYR A 152 -0.92 1.93 2.55
C TYR A 152 -0.88 1.81 4.08
N ARG A 153 -1.04 2.91 4.82
CA ARG A 153 -1.01 2.89 6.29
C ARG A 153 -2.13 2.04 6.88
N ILE A 154 -3.33 2.09 6.31
CA ILE A 154 -4.45 1.20 6.67
C ILE A 154 -4.09 -0.27 6.39
N ALA A 155 -3.59 -0.56 5.21
CA ALA A 155 -3.22 -1.91 4.79
C ALA A 155 -2.06 -2.48 5.62
N HIS A 156 -1.04 -1.66 5.92
CA HIS A 156 0.11 -2.03 6.75
C HIS A 156 -0.33 -2.40 8.17
N ALA A 157 -1.16 -1.56 8.81
CA ALA A 157 -1.68 -1.83 10.15
C ALA A 157 -2.47 -3.15 10.21
N LEU A 158 -3.32 -3.44 9.22
CA LEU A 158 -4.03 -4.71 9.13
C LEU A 158 -3.10 -5.90 8.86
N LEU A 159 -2.02 -5.71 8.08
CA LEU A 159 -1.03 -6.75 7.85
C LEU A 159 -0.27 -7.11 9.12
N GLU A 160 0.16 -6.10 9.90
CA GLU A 160 0.82 -6.30 11.19
C GLU A 160 -0.08 -7.07 12.18
N LEU A 161 -1.39 -6.86 12.11
CA LEU A 161 -2.39 -7.63 12.85
C LEU A 161 -2.66 -9.03 12.25
N LYS A 162 -1.86 -9.47 11.26
CA LYS A 162 -1.96 -10.79 10.60
C LYS A 162 -3.29 -11.02 9.89
N VAL A 163 -3.96 -9.96 9.45
CA VAL A 163 -5.19 -10.08 8.66
C VAL A 163 -4.83 -10.59 7.26
N PRO A 164 -5.38 -11.75 6.82
CA PRO A 164 -5.04 -12.29 5.51
C PRO A 164 -5.84 -11.59 4.39
N VAL A 165 -5.24 -11.47 3.21
CA VAL A 165 -5.84 -11.00 1.95
C VAL A 165 -6.25 -9.52 1.97
N ILE A 166 -6.99 -9.07 2.98
CA ILE A 166 -7.57 -7.71 3.07
C ILE A 166 -6.53 -6.60 2.88
N PRO A 167 -5.33 -6.65 3.52
CA PRO A 167 -4.30 -5.64 3.30
C PRO A 167 -3.90 -5.50 1.83
N ARG A 168 -3.80 -6.63 1.13
CA ARG A 168 -3.47 -6.64 -0.30
C ARG A 168 -4.59 -6.05 -1.16
N MET A 169 -5.85 -6.37 -0.84
CA MET A 169 -6.99 -5.77 -1.54
C MET A 169 -7.03 -4.24 -1.39
N ILE A 170 -6.66 -3.71 -0.22
CA ILE A 170 -6.61 -2.26 0.02
C ILE A 170 -5.46 -1.62 -0.79
N SER A 171 -4.28 -2.24 -0.84
CA SER A 171 -3.16 -1.70 -1.63
C SER A 171 -3.45 -1.72 -3.14
N GLU A 172 -4.08 -2.78 -3.65
CA GLU A 172 -4.46 -2.85 -5.07
C GLU A 172 -5.58 -1.85 -5.43
N LEU A 173 -6.45 -1.52 -4.48
CA LEU A 173 -7.44 -0.45 -4.67
C LEU A 173 -6.72 0.90 -4.90
N ALA A 174 -5.74 1.25 -4.07
CA ALA A 174 -4.95 2.47 -4.23
C ALA A 174 -4.16 2.46 -5.54
N HIS A 175 -3.51 1.34 -5.86
CA HIS A 175 -2.76 1.17 -7.11
C HIS A 175 -3.64 1.42 -8.34
N SER A 176 -4.83 0.83 -8.37
CA SER A 176 -5.78 1.03 -9.48
C SER A 176 -6.30 2.47 -9.61
N GLU A 177 -6.43 3.19 -8.51
CA GLU A 177 -6.95 4.57 -8.49
C GLU A 177 -5.86 5.62 -8.78
N THR A 178 -4.61 5.36 -8.39
CA THR A 178 -3.54 6.38 -8.37
C THR A 178 -2.34 6.05 -9.25
N GLY A 179 -2.19 4.80 -9.68
CA GLY A 179 -0.97 4.33 -10.33
C GLY A 179 0.25 4.21 -9.39
N ILE A 180 0.04 4.28 -8.07
CA ILE A 180 1.07 4.16 -7.02
C ILE A 180 0.91 2.81 -6.35
N ASP A 181 1.89 1.91 -6.52
CA ASP A 181 1.92 0.57 -5.94
C ASP A 181 2.80 0.54 -4.69
N ILE A 182 2.19 0.53 -3.51
CA ILE A 182 2.90 0.35 -2.24
C ILE A 182 2.47 -0.97 -1.60
N HIS A 183 3.39 -1.92 -1.53
CA HIS A 183 3.09 -3.18 -0.88
C HIS A 183 2.87 -2.98 0.64
N PRO A 184 1.82 -3.54 1.24
CA PRO A 184 1.51 -3.32 2.66
C PRO A 184 2.58 -3.83 3.62
N GLY A 185 3.49 -4.71 3.18
CA GLY A 185 4.63 -5.19 3.96
C GLY A 185 5.84 -4.24 4.00
N ALA A 186 5.87 -3.17 3.22
CA ALA A 186 6.90 -2.15 3.34
C ALA A 186 6.79 -1.44 4.69
N THR A 187 7.93 -1.01 5.25
CA THR A 187 7.98 -0.18 6.46
C THR A 187 8.32 1.24 6.06
N ILE A 188 7.46 2.21 6.36
CA ILE A 188 7.64 3.62 5.97
C ILE A 188 7.50 4.51 7.19
N GLY A 189 8.51 5.34 7.43
CA GLY A 189 8.57 6.30 8.53
C GLY A 189 7.58 7.46 8.38
N GLU A 190 7.82 8.52 9.14
CA GLU A 190 7.02 9.75 9.17
C GLU A 190 7.52 10.76 8.12
N TYR A 191 6.70 11.77 7.83
CA TYR A 191 7.00 12.81 6.84
C TYR A 191 7.31 12.24 5.44
N PHE A 192 6.64 11.18 5.07
CA PHE A 192 6.83 10.57 3.77
C PHE A 192 6.08 11.35 2.69
N ALA A 193 6.79 11.74 1.64
CA ALA A 193 6.23 12.51 0.53
C ALA A 193 6.39 11.79 -0.80
N ILE A 194 5.32 11.75 -1.56
CA ILE A 194 5.31 11.34 -2.96
C ILE A 194 4.85 12.52 -3.80
N ASP A 195 5.67 12.88 -4.79
CA ASP A 195 5.40 13.96 -5.73
C ASP A 195 4.99 13.36 -7.09
N HIS A 196 3.85 13.81 -7.65
CA HIS A 196 3.10 13.19 -8.76
C HIS A 196 2.72 11.72 -8.50
N GLY A 197 3.69 10.83 -8.47
CA GLY A 197 3.58 9.45 -7.96
C GLY A 197 3.26 8.38 -8.98
N THR A 198 2.67 8.68 -10.14
CA THR A 198 2.32 7.67 -11.15
C THR A 198 3.51 6.79 -11.49
N GLY A 199 3.31 5.46 -11.41
CA GLY A 199 4.35 4.47 -11.71
C GLY A 199 5.35 4.22 -10.59
N ILE A 200 5.13 4.74 -9.38
CA ILE A 200 5.91 4.32 -8.20
C ILE A 200 5.59 2.87 -7.85
N VAL A 201 6.65 2.10 -7.53
CA VAL A 201 6.53 0.74 -7.02
C VAL A 201 7.41 0.59 -5.77
N ILE A 202 6.81 0.27 -4.63
CA ILE A 202 7.50 0.02 -3.37
C ILE A 202 7.28 -1.44 -2.94
N GLY A 203 8.35 -2.24 -3.01
CA GLY A 203 8.28 -3.68 -2.76
C GLY A 203 8.16 -4.06 -1.28
N ALA A 204 7.69 -5.27 -1.03
CA ALA A 204 7.24 -5.79 0.26
C ALA A 204 8.22 -5.69 1.43
N THR A 205 9.52 -5.74 1.19
CA THR A 205 10.54 -5.71 2.25
C THR A 205 11.37 -4.42 2.22
N SER A 206 10.87 -3.37 1.55
CA SER A 206 11.47 -2.04 1.59
C SER A 206 11.37 -1.47 3.01
N ILE A 207 12.44 -0.81 3.44
CA ILE A 207 12.48 -0.03 4.68
C ILE A 207 12.78 1.41 4.28
N ILE A 208 11.89 2.33 4.62
CA ILE A 208 11.99 3.76 4.29
C ILE A 208 12.00 4.55 5.59
N GLY A 209 13.03 5.35 5.81
CA GLY A 209 13.19 6.20 6.97
C GLY A 209 12.24 7.40 6.98
N ASN A 210 12.53 8.36 7.84
CA ASN A 210 11.73 9.58 7.99
C ASN A 210 12.12 10.64 6.95
N ASN A 211 11.15 11.49 6.60
CA ASN A 211 11.36 12.64 5.71
C ASN A 211 11.95 12.26 4.34
N VAL A 212 11.48 11.13 3.79
CA VAL A 212 11.89 10.66 2.46
C VAL A 212 10.92 11.19 1.40
N LYS A 213 11.48 11.69 0.30
CA LYS A 213 10.70 12.17 -0.87
C LYS A 213 10.99 11.33 -2.09
N LEU A 214 9.93 10.78 -2.71
CA LEU A 214 9.98 10.03 -3.96
C LEU A 214 9.20 10.77 -5.05
N TYR A 215 9.75 10.77 -6.26
CA TYR A 215 9.08 11.30 -7.44
C TYR A 215 8.48 10.16 -8.29
N GLN A 216 7.64 10.51 -9.26
CA GLN A 216 6.96 9.56 -10.15
C GLN A 216 7.93 8.57 -10.79
N GLY A 217 7.46 7.35 -11.03
CA GLY A 217 8.21 6.30 -11.70
C GLY A 217 9.35 5.68 -10.90
N VAL A 218 9.54 6.07 -9.61
CA VAL A 218 10.55 5.46 -8.75
C VAL A 218 10.17 4.02 -8.43
N THR A 219 11.13 3.11 -8.58
CA THR A 219 10.98 1.69 -8.23
C THR A 219 11.94 1.31 -7.11
N LEU A 220 11.40 0.87 -5.97
CA LEU A 220 12.14 0.21 -4.89
C LEU A 220 11.88 -1.30 -4.99
N GLY A 221 12.69 -1.98 -5.81
CA GLY A 221 12.45 -3.33 -6.30
C GLY A 221 13.47 -4.37 -5.86
N ALA A 222 13.22 -5.63 -6.20
CA ALA A 222 14.19 -6.71 -6.11
C ALA A 222 15.10 -6.70 -7.36
N LYS A 223 16.39 -7.03 -7.19
CA LYS A 223 17.36 -7.16 -8.30
C LYS A 223 17.24 -8.52 -9.00
N SER A 224 16.99 -9.57 -8.21
CA SER A 224 16.85 -10.95 -8.65
C SER A 224 16.01 -11.74 -7.66
N PHE A 225 15.64 -12.95 -8.05
CA PHE A 225 14.93 -13.88 -7.17
C PHE A 225 15.78 -15.12 -6.97
N ASP A 226 15.85 -15.61 -5.74
CA ASP A 226 16.36 -16.93 -5.42
C ASP A 226 15.26 -17.97 -5.65
N TYR A 227 15.61 -19.12 -6.18
CA TYR A 227 14.67 -20.18 -6.53
C TYR A 227 14.93 -21.42 -5.68
N ASP A 228 13.87 -22.13 -5.32
CA ASP A 228 13.93 -23.43 -4.66
C ASP A 228 14.28 -24.56 -5.67
N GLU A 229 14.41 -25.81 -5.16
CA GLU A 229 14.71 -26.99 -5.97
C GLU A 229 13.66 -27.27 -7.06
N ASN A 230 12.44 -26.73 -6.92
CA ASN A 230 11.34 -26.87 -7.85
C ASN A 230 11.21 -25.66 -8.82
N ASN A 231 12.21 -24.77 -8.85
CA ASN A 231 12.23 -23.56 -9.66
C ASN A 231 11.10 -22.56 -9.30
N ASN A 232 10.65 -22.55 -8.03
CA ASN A 232 9.74 -21.54 -7.53
C ASN A 232 10.52 -20.44 -6.81
N PRO A 233 10.13 -19.15 -6.93
CA PRO A 233 10.75 -18.06 -6.19
C PRO A 233 10.62 -18.27 -4.68
N ILE A 234 11.73 -18.18 -3.94
CA ILE A 234 11.72 -18.25 -2.49
C ILE A 234 11.02 -16.99 -1.94
N LYS A 235 9.96 -17.22 -1.15
CA LYS A 235 9.13 -16.15 -0.60
C LYS A 235 9.63 -15.73 0.80
N GLY A 236 9.29 -14.48 1.20
CA GLY A 236 9.49 -14.00 2.57
C GLY A 236 10.91 -13.52 2.91
N ILE A 237 11.87 -13.62 2.00
CA ILE A 237 13.24 -13.10 2.22
C ILE A 237 13.33 -11.59 1.92
N PRO A 238 14.12 -10.83 2.71
CA PRO A 238 14.41 -9.43 2.42
C PRO A 238 15.16 -9.27 1.09
N ARG A 239 14.55 -8.54 0.13
CA ARG A 239 15.09 -8.35 -1.22
C ARG A 239 14.93 -6.95 -1.79
N HIS A 240 14.32 -6.04 -1.04
CA HIS A 240 14.07 -4.66 -1.44
C HIS A 240 14.95 -3.69 -0.65
N PRO A 241 15.22 -2.48 -1.15
CA PRO A 241 16.19 -1.56 -0.57
C PRO A 241 15.81 -1.02 0.80
N ILE A 242 16.83 -0.51 1.49
CA ILE A 242 16.73 0.28 2.71
C ILE A 242 17.06 1.73 2.35
N ILE A 243 16.14 2.64 2.63
CA ILE A 243 16.26 4.08 2.37
C ILE A 243 16.40 4.80 3.71
N GLY A 244 17.50 5.50 3.91
CA GLY A 244 17.77 6.29 5.11
C GLY A 244 16.89 7.54 5.22
N ASP A 245 17.00 8.24 6.36
CA ASP A 245 16.27 9.50 6.59
C ASP A 245 16.70 10.60 5.63
N ASN A 246 15.76 11.50 5.31
CA ASN A 246 15.98 12.68 4.47
C ASN A 246 16.46 12.37 3.04
N VAL A 247 16.27 11.17 2.54
CA VAL A 247 16.65 10.80 1.18
C VAL A 247 15.65 11.37 0.17
N ILE A 248 16.16 11.84 -0.95
CA ILE A 248 15.34 12.27 -2.09
C ILE A 248 15.70 11.40 -3.30
N ILE A 249 14.70 10.78 -3.91
CA ILE A 249 14.88 9.98 -5.13
C ILE A 249 14.03 10.60 -6.24
N TYR A 250 14.71 11.10 -7.26
CA TYR A 250 14.07 11.76 -8.41
C TYR A 250 13.48 10.75 -9.40
N SER A 251 12.71 11.29 -10.32
CA SER A 251 11.82 10.56 -11.24
C SER A 251 12.48 9.42 -12.03
N ASN A 252 11.71 8.33 -12.22
CA ASN A 252 12.08 7.16 -13.02
C ASN A 252 13.38 6.45 -12.58
N THR A 253 13.80 6.62 -11.34
CA THR A 253 14.95 5.93 -10.79
C THR A 253 14.55 4.57 -10.26
N SER A 254 15.34 3.54 -10.60
CA SER A 254 15.17 2.18 -10.09
C SER A 254 16.26 1.88 -9.08
N VAL A 255 15.88 1.61 -7.83
CA VAL A 255 16.76 1.15 -6.75
C VAL A 255 16.46 -0.31 -6.49
N LEU A 256 17.39 -1.20 -6.80
CA LEU A 256 17.13 -2.63 -6.88
C LEU A 256 18.05 -3.46 -6.00
N GLY A 257 17.44 -4.41 -5.28
CA GLY A 257 18.16 -5.32 -4.39
C GLY A 257 18.11 -4.88 -2.93
N ARG A 258 18.70 -5.68 -2.06
CA ARG A 258 18.82 -5.38 -0.63
C ARG A 258 20.02 -4.47 -0.37
N ILE A 259 20.02 -3.30 -0.97
CA ILE A 259 21.02 -2.24 -0.85
C ILE A 259 20.54 -1.15 0.07
N THR A 260 21.48 -0.34 0.57
CA THR A 260 21.20 0.80 1.44
C THR A 260 21.48 2.12 0.73
N ILE A 261 20.50 3.01 0.71
CA ILE A 261 20.69 4.41 0.37
C ILE A 261 20.86 5.18 1.68
N GLY A 262 22.04 5.71 1.91
CA GLY A 262 22.42 6.37 3.17
C GLY A 262 21.64 7.65 3.43
N LYS A 263 21.59 8.06 4.69
CA LYS A 263 20.90 9.27 5.17
C LYS A 263 21.32 10.52 4.39
N ASN A 264 20.38 11.40 4.09
CA ASN A 264 20.56 12.65 3.34
C ASN A 264 21.08 12.45 1.90
N ALA A 265 21.13 11.24 1.37
CA ALA A 265 21.54 11.02 0.00
C ALA A 265 20.49 11.57 -0.98
N VAL A 266 20.98 12.01 -2.15
CA VAL A 266 20.13 12.53 -3.23
C VAL A 266 20.40 11.71 -4.50
N ILE A 267 19.40 11.00 -4.99
CA ILE A 267 19.48 10.18 -6.20
C ILE A 267 18.80 10.92 -7.34
N GLY A 268 19.57 11.25 -8.38
CA GLY A 268 19.06 11.91 -9.59
C GLY A 268 18.08 11.05 -10.38
N GLY A 269 17.37 11.66 -11.32
CA GLY A 269 16.38 10.96 -12.13
C GLY A 269 16.96 10.03 -13.18
N ASN A 270 16.18 9.01 -13.61
CA ASN A 270 16.52 8.04 -14.65
C ASN A 270 17.83 7.26 -14.36
N ILE A 271 18.10 6.92 -13.11
CA ILE A 271 19.29 6.18 -12.70
C ILE A 271 18.90 4.75 -12.29
N TRP A 272 19.80 3.82 -12.55
CA TRP A 272 19.71 2.44 -12.15
C TRP A 272 20.71 2.17 -11.03
N VAL A 273 20.23 1.99 -9.79
CA VAL A 273 21.06 1.84 -8.58
C VAL A 273 20.97 0.41 -8.08
N THR A 274 22.10 -0.29 -8.00
CA THR A 274 22.19 -1.69 -7.55
C THR A 274 23.28 -1.92 -6.51
N GLU A 275 23.88 -0.85 -5.98
CA GLU A 275 24.92 -0.83 -4.97
C GLU A 275 24.58 0.21 -3.91
N ASP A 276 25.17 0.05 -2.72
CA ASP A 276 24.97 0.99 -1.62
C ASP A 276 25.43 2.39 -2.00
N VAL A 277 24.70 3.39 -1.52
CA VAL A 277 25.01 4.81 -1.66
C VAL A 277 25.31 5.37 -0.27
N SER A 278 26.42 6.08 -0.14
CA SER A 278 26.88 6.60 1.14
C SER A 278 25.98 7.71 1.68
N GLU A 279 26.05 7.98 2.97
CA GLU A 279 25.37 9.13 3.58
C GLU A 279 25.85 10.45 2.95
N ASN A 280 24.90 11.40 2.75
CA ASN A 280 25.13 12.72 2.16
C ASN A 280 25.64 12.69 0.70
N GLU A 281 25.65 11.54 0.06
CA GLU A 281 26.10 11.38 -1.32
C GLU A 281 25.04 11.91 -2.30
N LYS A 282 25.51 12.54 -3.38
CA LYS A 282 24.68 12.94 -4.50
C LYS A 282 25.03 12.15 -5.74
N LEU A 283 24.21 11.16 -6.07
CA LEU A 283 24.37 10.35 -7.26
C LEU A 283 23.55 10.95 -8.42
N THR A 284 24.23 11.34 -9.51
CA THR A 284 23.58 11.92 -10.70
C THR A 284 24.07 11.18 -11.95
N GLN A 285 23.28 11.26 -13.04
CA GLN A 285 23.74 10.74 -14.32
C GLN A 285 25.07 11.36 -14.72
N ALA A 286 26.01 10.55 -15.22
CA ALA A 286 27.18 11.07 -15.91
C ALA A 286 26.72 11.89 -17.12
N LYS A 287 27.32 13.05 -17.36
CA LYS A 287 27.06 13.81 -18.60
C LYS A 287 27.33 12.88 -19.77
N ALA A 288 26.32 12.70 -20.64
CA ALA A 288 26.46 11.92 -21.87
C ALA A 288 27.53 12.62 -22.73
N ASN A 289 28.76 12.13 -22.68
CA ASN A 289 29.88 12.66 -23.47
C ASN A 289 29.79 12.32 -24.97
N ASN A 290 28.86 11.41 -25.36
CA ASN A 290 28.66 11.00 -26.75
C ASN A 290 27.18 11.05 -27.09
N ILE A 291 26.74 12.21 -27.60
CA ILE A 291 25.51 12.26 -28.40
C ILE A 291 25.90 11.72 -29.78
N LEU A 292 25.54 10.49 -30.11
CA LEU A 292 25.57 9.97 -31.48
C LEU A 292 24.56 10.78 -32.29
N ARG A 293 25.04 11.81 -32.99
CA ARG A 293 24.25 12.53 -33.99
C ARG A 293 24.28 11.68 -35.24
N PHE A 294 23.22 10.95 -35.53
CA PHE A 294 23.00 10.40 -36.86
C PHE A 294 22.73 11.58 -37.79
N LYS A 295 23.68 11.89 -38.69
CA LYS A 295 23.36 12.68 -39.89
C LYS A 295 22.48 11.80 -40.74
N GLN A 296 21.24 12.22 -40.94
CA GLN A 296 20.45 11.72 -42.07
C GLN A 296 21.09 12.32 -43.34
N ASP A 297 21.80 11.50 -44.10
CA ASP A 297 22.10 11.82 -45.49
C ASP A 297 20.78 11.67 -46.25
N ILE A 298 20.25 12.82 -46.68
CA ILE A 298 19.10 12.94 -47.61
C ILE A 298 19.61 12.73 -49.03
#